data_d4c20fb6ef4c9e2276b972ab681ef1e6
#
_entry.id   d4c20fb6ef4c9e2276b972ab681ef1e6
#
_cell.length_a   1.000
_cell.length_b   1.000
_cell.length_c   1.000
_cell.angle_alpha   90.00
_cell.angle_beta   90.00
_cell.angle_gamma   90.00
#
_symmetry.space_group_name_H-M   'P 1'
#
loop_
_entity.id
_entity.type
_entity.pdbx_description
1 polymer ?
#
loop_
_entity_poly.entity_id
_entity_poly.type
_entity_poly.pdbx_seq_one_letter_code
_entity_poly.pdbx_strand_id
1 'polypeptide(L)'
;MLKEMRRWYEEDDSLWLRGGRLAYSVYQKITPELVASFQRFIDAGNVDDLAFVVEVLERFEGAEEAQPIYKSIVAKLPIDDPLLKAVSVGLNGTGVVTGEFGMADALKARRAAIAPWREDPDEKIRRFADMQVKQLERMIAAEHKRAQEDLGRRKREWGTGNADDGAGGAA
;
A
#
# COMPACT_ATOMS: atom_id res chain seq x y z
N MET A 1 -1.01 -10.63 -23.93
CA MET A 1 -0.69 -9.23 -23.57
C MET A 1 0.26 -9.13 -22.38
N LEU A 2 -0.04 -9.60 -21.15
CA LEU A 2 0.91 -9.54 -20.01
C LEU A 2 2.25 -10.24 -20.28
N LYS A 3 2.24 -11.37 -20.97
CA LYS A 3 3.48 -12.05 -21.40
C LYS A 3 4.33 -11.20 -22.33
N GLU A 4 3.71 -10.44 -23.22
CA GLU A 4 4.42 -9.51 -24.10
C GLU A 4 4.99 -8.31 -23.31
N MET A 5 4.21 -7.76 -22.36
CA MET A 5 4.70 -6.71 -21.48
C MET A 5 5.87 -7.19 -20.62
N ARG A 6 5.82 -8.44 -20.13
CA ARG A 6 6.92 -9.06 -19.38
C ARG A 6 8.16 -9.26 -20.25
N ARG A 7 7.99 -9.64 -21.52
CA ARG A 7 9.10 -9.74 -22.48
C ARG A 7 9.75 -8.37 -22.72
N TRP A 8 8.96 -7.33 -22.93
CA TRP A 8 9.49 -5.97 -23.09
C TRP A 8 10.21 -5.45 -21.83
N TYR A 9 9.77 -5.87 -20.67
CA TYR A 9 10.44 -5.61 -19.41
C TYR A 9 11.86 -6.22 -19.35
N GLU A 10 12.09 -7.37 -19.99
CA GLU A 10 13.41 -8.00 -20.10
C GLU A 10 14.31 -7.35 -21.15
N GLU A 11 13.72 -6.88 -22.25
CA GLU A 11 14.46 -6.37 -23.40
C GLU A 11 14.99 -4.92 -23.22
N ASP A 12 14.42 -4.14 -22.31
CA ASP A 12 14.76 -2.73 -22.11
C ASP A 12 14.64 -2.30 -20.64
N ASP A 13 15.80 -2.10 -20.01
CA ASP A 13 15.90 -1.61 -18.62
C ASP A 13 15.17 -0.28 -18.37
N SER A 14 14.87 0.50 -19.41
CA SER A 14 14.06 1.72 -19.28
C SER A 14 12.55 1.44 -19.19
N LEU A 15 12.11 0.26 -19.65
CA LEU A 15 10.70 -0.14 -19.61
C LEU A 15 10.24 -0.69 -18.25
N TRP A 16 11.17 -1.03 -17.35
CA TRP A 16 10.79 -1.45 -16.01
C TRP A 16 9.99 -0.35 -15.28
N LEU A 17 10.34 0.93 -15.44
CA LEU A 17 9.58 2.08 -14.95
C LEU A 17 8.23 2.29 -15.67
N ARG A 18 8.04 1.70 -16.85
CA ARG A 18 6.87 1.89 -17.72
C ARG A 18 5.95 0.67 -17.75
N GLY A 19 6.46 -0.53 -17.44
CA GLY A 19 5.70 -1.78 -17.51
C GLY A 19 4.45 -1.78 -16.65
N GLY A 20 4.56 -1.33 -15.40
CA GLY A 20 3.42 -1.17 -14.51
C GLY A 20 2.42 -0.13 -15.01
N ARG A 21 2.88 0.98 -15.60
CA ARG A 21 2.00 2.02 -16.18
C ARG A 21 1.25 1.50 -17.41
N LEU A 22 1.92 0.74 -18.27
CA LEU A 22 1.28 0.11 -19.43
C LEU A 22 0.22 -0.90 -19.00
N ALA A 23 0.53 -1.74 -18.00
CA ALA A 23 -0.43 -2.68 -17.46
C ALA A 23 -1.64 -1.96 -16.87
N TYR A 24 -1.44 -0.87 -16.10
CA TYR A 24 -2.52 -0.06 -15.54
C TYR A 24 -3.33 0.68 -16.61
N SER A 25 -2.72 1.14 -17.71
CA SER A 25 -3.45 1.79 -18.80
C SER A 25 -4.41 0.84 -19.52
N VAL A 26 -4.10 -0.45 -19.53
CA VAL A 26 -4.93 -1.51 -20.12
C VAL A 26 -5.93 -2.08 -19.12
N TYR A 27 -5.47 -2.30 -17.89
CA TYR A 27 -6.27 -2.88 -16.81
C TYR A 27 -6.50 -1.80 -15.74
N GLN A 28 -7.58 -1.04 -15.85
CA GLN A 28 -7.92 0.00 -14.87
C GLN A 28 -8.31 -0.56 -13.49
N LYS A 29 -8.50 -1.88 -13.39
CA LYS A 29 -8.79 -2.62 -12.16
C LYS A 29 -8.26 -4.04 -12.26
N ILE A 30 -8.07 -4.69 -11.13
CA ILE A 30 -7.69 -6.10 -11.07
C ILE A 30 -8.90 -6.95 -11.47
N THR A 31 -8.81 -7.62 -12.61
CA THR A 31 -9.85 -8.52 -13.11
C THR A 31 -9.48 -9.99 -12.83
N PRO A 32 -10.45 -10.94 -12.83
CA PRO A 32 -10.15 -12.36 -12.68
C PRO A 32 -9.12 -12.89 -13.68
N GLU A 33 -9.15 -12.39 -14.92
CA GLU A 33 -8.18 -12.78 -15.97
C GLU A 33 -6.78 -12.28 -15.65
N LEU A 34 -6.68 -11.07 -15.07
CA LEU A 34 -5.42 -10.50 -14.63
C LEU A 34 -4.86 -11.30 -13.44
N VAL A 35 -5.71 -11.64 -12.46
CA VAL A 35 -5.35 -12.51 -11.33
C VAL A 35 -4.83 -13.86 -11.82
N ALA A 36 -5.55 -14.52 -12.73
CA ALA A 36 -5.13 -15.81 -13.31
C ALA A 36 -3.80 -15.71 -14.07
N SER A 37 -3.52 -14.53 -14.65
CA SER A 37 -2.24 -14.28 -15.34
C SER A 37 -1.10 -14.07 -14.35
N PHE A 38 -1.32 -13.33 -13.26
CA PHE A 38 -0.36 -13.19 -12.18
C PHE A 38 -0.06 -14.53 -11.50
N GLN A 39 -1.09 -15.34 -11.25
CA GLN A 39 -0.90 -16.64 -10.62
C GLN A 39 0.04 -17.55 -11.44
N ARG A 40 -0.04 -17.51 -12.77
CA ARG A 40 0.88 -18.26 -13.64
C ARG A 40 2.34 -17.84 -13.48
N PHE A 41 2.62 -16.53 -13.33
CA PHE A 41 3.96 -16.02 -13.06
C PHE A 41 4.44 -16.43 -11.65
N ILE A 42 3.55 -16.35 -10.67
CA ILE A 42 3.86 -16.74 -9.28
C ILE A 42 4.14 -18.25 -9.20
N ASP A 43 3.37 -19.07 -9.89
CA ASP A 43 3.54 -20.53 -9.89
C ASP A 43 4.85 -20.95 -10.57
N ALA A 44 5.29 -20.22 -11.60
CA ALA A 44 6.59 -20.43 -12.25
C ALA A 44 7.76 -20.15 -11.30
N GLY A 45 7.59 -19.29 -10.30
CA GLY A 45 8.56 -19.04 -9.22
C GLY A 45 9.83 -18.32 -9.65
N ASN A 46 9.86 -17.71 -10.83
CA ASN A 46 10.98 -16.90 -11.29
C ASN A 46 10.95 -15.56 -10.55
N VAL A 47 12.10 -15.15 -9.97
CA VAL A 47 12.21 -13.92 -9.17
C VAL A 47 11.89 -12.68 -9.99
N ASP A 48 12.32 -12.62 -11.25
CA ASP A 48 12.04 -11.49 -12.14
C ASP A 48 10.55 -11.40 -12.49
N ASP A 49 9.88 -12.55 -12.64
CA ASP A 49 8.43 -12.61 -12.85
C ASP A 49 7.67 -12.12 -11.60
N LEU A 50 8.14 -12.51 -10.42
CA LEU A 50 7.57 -12.02 -9.16
C LEU A 50 7.77 -10.52 -9.00
N ALA A 51 8.97 -9.99 -9.33
CA ALA A 51 9.25 -8.56 -9.32
C ALA A 51 8.34 -7.78 -10.27
N PHE A 52 8.15 -8.30 -11.49
CA PHE A 52 7.22 -7.72 -12.46
C PHE A 52 5.78 -7.68 -11.94
N VAL A 53 5.30 -8.76 -11.32
CA VAL A 53 3.95 -8.79 -10.73
C VAL A 53 3.80 -7.77 -9.62
N VAL A 54 4.80 -7.64 -8.72
CA VAL A 54 4.79 -6.65 -7.63
C VAL A 54 4.71 -5.24 -8.20
N GLU A 55 5.54 -4.91 -9.19
CA GLU A 55 5.54 -3.59 -9.82
C GLU A 55 4.20 -3.23 -10.47
N VAL A 56 3.58 -4.20 -11.15
CA VAL A 56 2.24 -4.00 -11.71
C VAL A 56 1.21 -3.77 -10.61
N LEU A 57 1.26 -4.55 -9.53
CA LEU A 57 0.34 -4.42 -8.40
C LEU A 57 0.47 -3.08 -7.66
N GLU A 58 1.66 -2.49 -7.60
CA GLU A 58 1.87 -1.16 -7.00
C GLU A 58 1.05 -0.05 -7.68
N ARG A 59 0.62 -0.26 -8.93
CA ARG A 59 -0.25 0.69 -9.64
C ARG A 59 -1.73 0.59 -9.24
N PHE A 60 -2.10 -0.49 -8.57
CA PHE A 60 -3.45 -0.73 -8.07
C PHE A 60 -3.52 -0.45 -6.56
N GLU A 61 -2.96 0.70 -6.14
CA GLU A 61 -2.92 1.11 -4.74
C GLU A 61 -4.30 1.01 -4.08
N GLY A 62 -4.35 0.35 -2.97
CA GLY A 62 -5.58 0.23 -2.21
C GLY A 62 -6.55 -0.87 -2.67
N ALA A 63 -6.30 -1.55 -3.79
CA ALA A 63 -7.17 -2.62 -4.26
C ALA A 63 -7.13 -3.84 -3.32
N GLU A 64 -8.29 -4.24 -2.83
CA GLU A 64 -8.41 -5.42 -1.95
C GLU A 64 -8.05 -6.71 -2.67
N GLU A 65 -8.31 -6.78 -3.97
CA GLU A 65 -8.00 -7.92 -4.84
C GLU A 65 -6.49 -8.17 -4.98
N ALA A 66 -5.64 -7.19 -4.69
CA ALA A 66 -4.19 -7.34 -4.69
C ALA A 66 -3.69 -8.18 -3.49
N GLN A 67 -4.39 -8.19 -2.36
CA GLN A 67 -3.93 -8.83 -1.13
C GLN A 67 -3.67 -10.34 -1.28
N PRO A 68 -4.58 -11.16 -1.84
CA PRO A 68 -4.31 -12.59 -2.02
C PRO A 68 -3.14 -12.84 -2.98
N ILE A 69 -2.90 -11.94 -3.94
CA ILE A 69 -1.78 -12.04 -4.87
C ILE A 69 -0.46 -11.78 -4.13
N TYR A 70 -0.38 -10.71 -3.35
CA TYR A 70 0.78 -10.45 -2.47
C TYR A 70 1.05 -11.59 -1.50
N LYS A 71 0.01 -12.18 -0.90
CA LYS A 71 0.14 -13.35 -0.02
C LYS A 71 0.77 -14.54 -0.74
N SER A 72 0.36 -14.80 -1.98
CA SER A 72 0.93 -15.87 -2.81
C SER A 72 2.41 -15.61 -3.13
N ILE A 73 2.81 -14.35 -3.35
CA ILE A 73 4.21 -13.96 -3.55
C ILE A 73 5.02 -14.19 -2.28
N VAL A 74 4.51 -13.77 -1.11
CA VAL A 74 5.18 -13.99 0.19
C VAL A 74 5.44 -15.49 0.44
N ALA A 75 4.50 -16.36 0.08
CA ALA A 75 4.65 -17.81 0.21
C ALA A 75 5.81 -18.37 -0.64
N LYS A 76 6.13 -17.74 -1.77
CA LYS A 76 7.18 -18.19 -2.69
C LYS A 76 8.57 -17.67 -2.32
N LEU A 77 8.68 -16.51 -1.71
CA LEU A 77 9.95 -15.86 -1.42
C LEU A 77 10.60 -16.34 -0.11
N PRO A 78 11.93 -16.35 0.01
CA PRO A 78 12.62 -16.39 1.29
C PRO A 78 12.23 -15.18 2.17
N ILE A 79 12.27 -15.34 3.51
CA ILE A 79 11.82 -14.29 4.44
C ILE A 79 12.73 -13.05 4.45
N ASP A 80 13.94 -13.19 3.96
CA ASP A 80 14.95 -12.14 3.83
C ASP A 80 15.09 -11.60 2.39
N ASP A 81 14.21 -12.04 1.49
CA ASP A 81 14.22 -11.57 0.10
C ASP A 81 13.93 -10.07 0.02
N PRO A 82 14.76 -9.29 -0.70
CA PRO A 82 14.57 -7.85 -0.83
C PRO A 82 13.24 -7.47 -1.49
N LEU A 83 12.64 -8.32 -2.32
CA LEU A 83 11.33 -8.09 -2.93
C LEU A 83 10.20 -8.01 -1.91
N LEU A 84 10.34 -8.64 -0.73
CA LEU A 84 9.36 -8.52 0.36
C LEU A 84 9.21 -7.08 0.88
N LYS A 85 10.24 -6.24 0.70
CA LYS A 85 10.13 -4.81 1.01
C LYS A 85 9.17 -4.10 0.05
N ALA A 86 9.25 -4.39 -1.25
CA ALA A 86 8.31 -3.86 -2.25
C ALA A 86 6.88 -4.38 -2.01
N VAL A 87 6.72 -5.67 -1.70
CA VAL A 87 5.44 -6.24 -1.27
C VAL A 87 4.87 -5.48 -0.06
N SER A 88 5.70 -5.19 0.94
CA SER A 88 5.30 -4.41 2.13
C SER A 88 4.83 -2.99 1.77
N VAL A 89 5.53 -2.32 0.85
CA VAL A 89 5.14 -1.00 0.34
C VAL A 89 3.78 -1.07 -0.37
N GLY A 90 3.60 -2.03 -1.27
CA GLY A 90 2.34 -2.23 -1.98
C GLY A 90 1.15 -2.52 -1.05
N LEU A 91 1.35 -3.34 -0.03
CA LEU A 91 0.34 -3.63 0.99
C LEU A 91 -0.02 -2.42 1.87
N ASN A 92 0.90 -1.45 2.02
CA ASN A 92 0.67 -0.21 2.75
C ASN A 92 -0.06 0.86 1.90
N GLY A 93 -0.16 0.67 0.59
CA GLY A 93 -0.86 1.59 -0.31
C GLY A 93 -2.29 1.84 0.15
N THR A 94 -2.63 3.10 0.43
CA THR A 94 -3.93 3.50 0.97
C THR A 94 -4.86 4.09 -0.09
N GLY A 95 -4.32 4.39 -1.28
CA GLY A 95 -5.05 5.18 -2.28
C GLY A 95 -5.34 6.61 -1.81
N VAL A 96 -6.41 7.21 -2.32
CA VAL A 96 -6.82 8.56 -1.92
C VAL A 96 -7.51 8.51 -0.56
N VAL A 97 -6.96 9.25 0.42
CA VAL A 97 -7.53 9.38 1.76
C VAL A 97 -8.03 10.81 1.99
N THR A 98 -9.12 10.97 2.75
CA THR A 98 -9.73 12.24 3.09
C THR A 98 -9.96 12.35 4.60
N GLY A 99 -9.98 13.59 5.11
CA GLY A 99 -10.18 13.85 6.54
C GLY A 99 -8.89 13.91 7.34
N GLU A 100 -8.96 14.50 8.52
CA GLU A 100 -7.79 14.79 9.38
C GLU A 100 -7.09 13.52 9.87
N PHE A 101 -7.84 12.47 10.15
CA PHE A 101 -7.34 11.16 10.57
C PHE A 101 -7.38 10.11 9.44
N GLY A 102 -7.72 10.54 8.21
CA GLY A 102 -7.96 9.63 7.08
C GLY A 102 -6.80 8.65 6.83
N MET A 103 -5.54 9.13 6.90
CA MET A 103 -4.37 8.27 6.74
C MET A 103 -4.28 7.23 7.86
N ALA A 104 -4.47 7.63 9.11
CA ALA A 104 -4.43 6.71 10.24
C ALA A 104 -5.54 5.64 10.13
N ASP A 105 -6.74 6.02 9.68
CA ASP A 105 -7.85 5.09 9.52
C ASP A 105 -7.66 4.15 8.33
N ALA A 106 -7.10 4.64 7.22
CA ALA A 106 -6.72 3.80 6.09
C ALA A 106 -5.66 2.75 6.49
N LEU A 107 -4.64 3.15 7.24
CA LEU A 107 -3.62 2.23 7.76
C LEU A 107 -4.21 1.20 8.75
N LYS A 108 -5.20 1.59 9.58
CA LYS A 108 -5.93 0.63 10.44
C LYS A 108 -6.67 -0.42 9.61
N ALA A 109 -7.31 0.00 8.51
CA ALA A 109 -7.97 -0.94 7.60
C ALA A 109 -6.95 -1.92 6.99
N ARG A 110 -5.76 -1.44 6.56
CA ARG A 110 -4.68 -2.32 6.07
C ARG A 110 -4.20 -3.29 7.12
N ARG A 111 -4.01 -2.83 8.36
CA ARG A 111 -3.65 -3.71 9.48
C ARG A 111 -4.71 -4.80 9.70
N ALA A 112 -5.99 -4.43 9.71
CA ALA A 112 -7.08 -5.37 9.89
C ALA A 112 -7.13 -6.45 8.79
N ALA A 113 -6.83 -6.08 7.54
CA ALA A 113 -6.81 -6.99 6.41
C ALA A 113 -5.64 -7.99 6.44
N ILE A 114 -4.49 -7.59 7.02
CA ILE A 114 -3.29 -8.45 7.11
C ILE A 114 -3.29 -9.28 8.41
N ALA A 115 -3.93 -8.81 9.48
CA ALA A 115 -3.93 -9.48 10.78
C ALA A 115 -4.28 -10.98 10.71
N PRO A 116 -5.26 -11.44 9.90
CA PRO A 116 -5.57 -12.86 9.77
C PRO A 116 -4.43 -13.73 9.23
N TRP A 117 -3.45 -13.14 8.51
CA TRP A 117 -2.31 -13.88 7.98
C TRP A 117 -1.37 -14.39 9.10
N ARG A 118 -1.48 -13.86 10.32
CA ARG A 118 -0.73 -14.31 11.50
C ARG A 118 -1.13 -15.72 11.95
N GLU A 119 -2.28 -16.21 11.50
CA GLU A 119 -2.80 -17.56 11.78
C GLU A 119 -2.66 -18.49 10.58
N ASP A 120 -1.93 -18.07 9.53
CA ASP A 120 -1.72 -18.87 8.34
C ASP A 120 -0.93 -20.15 8.66
N PRO A 121 -1.23 -21.31 8.03
CA PRO A 121 -0.45 -22.54 8.19
C PRO A 121 1.02 -22.37 7.75
N ASP A 122 1.33 -21.53 6.78
CA ASP A 122 2.69 -21.25 6.34
C ASP A 122 3.42 -20.29 7.33
N GLU A 123 4.53 -20.78 7.90
CA GLU A 123 5.35 -20.00 8.84
C GLU A 123 5.91 -18.71 8.22
N LYS A 124 6.27 -18.71 6.94
CA LYS A 124 6.78 -17.52 6.25
C LYS A 124 5.73 -16.42 6.19
N ILE A 125 4.50 -16.79 5.87
CA ILE A 125 3.36 -15.87 5.86
C ILE A 125 3.12 -15.30 7.26
N ARG A 126 3.12 -16.13 8.30
CA ARG A 126 2.95 -15.67 9.69
C ARG A 126 4.03 -14.67 10.09
N ARG A 127 5.31 -14.99 9.82
CA ARG A 127 6.45 -14.11 10.13
C ARG A 127 6.38 -12.79 9.39
N PHE A 128 6.05 -12.82 8.11
CA PHE A 128 5.84 -11.60 7.33
C PHE A 128 4.70 -10.77 7.90
N ALA A 129 3.55 -11.38 8.21
CA ALA A 129 2.40 -10.71 8.79
C ALA A 129 2.73 -10.05 10.13
N ASP A 130 3.49 -10.71 11.02
CA ASP A 130 3.93 -10.13 12.29
C ASP A 130 4.80 -8.89 12.12
N MET A 131 5.73 -8.91 11.15
CA MET A 131 6.57 -7.76 10.83
C MET A 131 5.71 -6.61 10.27
N GLN A 132 4.81 -6.93 9.34
CA GLN A 132 3.96 -5.97 8.66
C GLN A 132 2.97 -5.31 9.62
N VAL A 133 2.31 -6.07 10.49
CA VAL A 133 1.39 -5.54 11.51
C VAL A 133 2.12 -4.59 12.45
N LYS A 134 3.30 -4.97 12.96
CA LYS A 134 4.12 -4.10 13.81
C LYS A 134 4.55 -2.80 13.12
N GLN A 135 4.83 -2.88 11.82
CA GLN A 135 5.16 -1.69 11.02
C GLN A 135 3.94 -0.77 10.90
N LEU A 136 2.77 -1.32 10.54
CA LEU A 136 1.52 -0.57 10.41
C LEU A 136 1.12 0.07 11.74
N GLU A 137 1.27 -0.60 12.88
CA GLU A 137 1.01 -0.04 14.20
C GLU A 137 1.86 1.19 14.49
N ARG A 138 3.16 1.15 14.14
CA ARG A 138 4.05 2.31 14.27
C ARG A 138 3.62 3.47 13.36
N MET A 139 3.24 3.17 12.11
CA MET A 139 2.75 4.19 11.16
C MET A 139 1.44 4.81 11.64
N ILE A 140 0.49 4.01 12.12
CA ILE A 140 -0.78 4.48 12.70
C ILE A 140 -0.53 5.44 13.87
N ALA A 141 0.36 5.08 14.80
CA ALA A 141 0.69 5.93 15.95
C ALA A 141 1.32 7.25 15.50
N ALA A 142 2.23 7.23 14.52
CA ALA A 142 2.86 8.42 13.97
C ALA A 142 1.84 9.35 13.29
N GLU A 143 0.94 8.81 12.46
CA GLU A 143 -0.08 9.61 11.77
C GLU A 143 -1.13 10.17 12.73
N HIS A 144 -1.51 9.43 13.77
CA HIS A 144 -2.37 9.95 14.83
C HIS A 144 -1.75 11.14 15.55
N LYS A 145 -0.48 11.03 15.94
CA LYS A 145 0.25 12.12 16.58
C LYS A 145 0.31 13.35 15.69
N ARG A 146 0.67 13.17 14.42
CA ARG A 146 0.73 14.25 13.43
C ARG A 146 -0.61 14.95 13.27
N ALA A 147 -1.71 14.20 13.11
CA ALA A 147 -3.06 14.75 12.99
C ALA A 147 -3.46 15.58 14.22
N GLN A 148 -3.13 15.11 15.42
CA GLN A 148 -3.39 15.84 16.67
C GLN A 148 -2.58 17.15 16.77
N GLU A 149 -1.31 17.13 16.36
CA GLU A 149 -0.45 18.32 16.33
C GLU A 149 -0.96 19.36 15.34
N ASP A 150 -1.39 18.92 14.14
CA ASP A 150 -1.97 19.80 13.11
C ASP A 150 -3.29 20.42 13.56
N LEU A 151 -4.15 19.65 14.22
CA LEU A 151 -5.39 20.16 14.84
C LEU A 151 -5.10 21.20 15.93
N GLY A 152 -4.12 20.92 16.79
CA GLY A 152 -3.72 21.85 17.85
C GLY A 152 -3.13 23.15 17.28
N ARG A 153 -2.39 23.07 16.18
CA ARG A 153 -1.87 24.25 15.48
C ARG A 153 -3.00 25.09 14.88
N ARG A 154 -3.91 24.48 14.13
CA ARG A 154 -5.07 25.17 13.54
C ARG A 154 -5.94 25.84 14.62
N LYS A 155 -6.23 25.18 15.73
CA LYS A 155 -7.02 25.76 16.83
C LYS A 155 -6.35 27.00 17.42
N ARG A 156 -5.02 27.06 17.50
CA ARG A 156 -4.28 28.24 17.97
C ARG A 156 -4.33 29.37 16.94
N GLU A 157 -4.16 29.06 15.66
CA GLU A 157 -4.17 30.03 14.57
C GLU A 157 -5.56 30.67 14.36
N TRP A 158 -6.64 29.91 14.51
CA TRP A 158 -8.01 30.38 14.28
C TRP A 158 -8.72 30.82 15.57
N GLY A 159 -8.25 30.42 16.76
CA GLY A 159 -8.81 30.79 18.06
C GLY A 159 -8.37 32.18 18.54
N THR A 160 -7.34 32.79 17.96
CA THR A 160 -6.86 34.12 18.32
C THR A 160 -7.54 35.25 17.53
N GLY A 161 -8.39 34.93 16.54
CA GLY A 161 -9.04 35.90 15.66
C GLY A 161 -10.33 36.53 16.18
N ASN A 162 -10.93 36.06 17.27
CA ASN A 162 -12.27 36.51 17.72
C ASN A 162 -12.29 37.22 19.08
N ALA A 163 -11.13 37.62 19.64
CA ALA A 163 -11.11 38.26 20.95
C ALA A 163 -11.00 39.81 20.95
N ASP A 164 -10.94 40.46 19.79
CA ASP A 164 -10.62 41.91 19.74
C ASP A 164 -11.68 42.83 19.12
N ASP A 165 -12.85 42.30 18.73
CA ASP A 165 -13.92 43.16 18.15
C ASP A 165 -15.10 43.49 19.08
N GLY A 166 -14.87 43.44 20.41
CA GLY A 166 -15.96 43.64 21.39
C GLY A 166 -15.81 44.77 22.43
N ALA A 167 -14.87 45.69 22.27
CA ALA A 167 -14.69 46.79 23.27
C ALA A 167 -14.43 48.14 22.59
N GLY A 168 -15.48 48.79 22.09
CA GLY A 168 -15.36 50.15 21.57
C GLY A 168 -16.68 50.74 21.16
N GLY A 169 -17.54 51.10 22.11
CA GLY A 169 -18.75 51.83 21.75
C GLY A 169 -19.74 52.10 22.86
N ALA A 170 -19.34 52.89 23.86
CA ALA A 170 -20.29 53.60 24.72
C ALA A 170 -19.62 54.81 25.34
N ALA A 171 -19.86 55.98 24.79
CA ALA A 171 -19.91 57.29 25.42
C ALA A 171 -20.63 58.28 24.50
#